data_470652e1b6bc18e37fd5bf9ce98afea9
#
_entry.id   470652e1b6bc18e37fd5bf9ce98afea9
#
_cell.length_a   1.000
_cell.length_b   1.000
_cell.length_c   1.000
_cell.angle_alpha   90.00
_cell.angle_beta   90.00
_cell.angle_gamma   90.00
#
_symmetry.space_group_name_H-M   'P 1'
#
loop_
_entity.id
_entity.type
_entity.pdbx_description
1 polymer ?
#
loop_
_entity_poly.entity_id
_entity_poly.type
_entity_poly.pdbx_seq_one_letter_code
_entity_poly.pdbx_strand_id
1 'polypeptide(L)'
;MVPLRGANQIQAMFNAVAPRYDFLNRLLSAGYDRRWRKLAVNEFESVASKTFLDVATGTADIALEMASRQPAPHKIIGIDFSQSMLELGNKKVSGQNIKLIPGSAENIPLKDKIFDGVVTAFGVRNFSDAEQGLREMHRVLKPKGEIVVLEFSFPQNGLLQWLYRFYFENILPLTGRIISGHKISYSYLPASVANFPKGNEFKKMLEESGFHNVSYKQLTFGIVTLYTGLKNV
;
A
#
# COMPACT_ATOMS: atom_id res chain seq x y z
N MET A 1 -12.42 19.71 10.59
CA MET A 1 -11.55 19.72 9.39
C MET A 1 -12.21 18.81 8.38
N VAL A 2 -12.49 19.28 7.16
CA VAL A 2 -13.21 18.50 6.14
C VAL A 2 -12.28 17.37 5.66
N PRO A 3 -12.69 16.10 5.70
CA PRO A 3 -11.88 15.01 5.15
C PRO A 3 -11.70 15.23 3.64
N LEU A 4 -10.50 14.95 3.12
CA LEU A 4 -10.23 14.93 1.68
C LEU A 4 -11.17 13.88 1.05
N ARG A 5 -12.08 14.30 0.19
CA ARG A 5 -13.13 13.43 -0.39
C ARG A 5 -12.99 13.19 -1.88
N GLY A 6 -11.99 13.77 -2.54
CA GLY A 6 -11.82 13.63 -3.99
C GLY A 6 -10.46 13.10 -4.39
N ALA A 7 -10.41 12.21 -5.37
CA ALA A 7 -9.17 11.65 -5.94
C ALA A 7 -8.14 12.75 -6.27
N ASN A 8 -8.59 13.86 -6.86
CA ASN A 8 -7.72 15.00 -7.21
C ASN A 8 -7.07 15.66 -5.99
N GLN A 9 -7.79 15.75 -4.85
CA GLN A 9 -7.24 16.34 -3.61
C GLN A 9 -6.20 15.40 -2.98
N ILE A 10 -6.45 14.10 -2.99
CA ILE A 10 -5.52 13.09 -2.51
C ILE A 10 -4.27 13.07 -3.39
N GLN A 11 -4.43 13.13 -4.71
CA GLN A 11 -3.33 13.21 -5.67
C GLN A 11 -2.46 14.47 -5.44
N ALA A 12 -3.09 15.63 -5.31
CA ALA A 12 -2.37 16.88 -5.04
C ALA A 12 -1.59 16.82 -3.72
N MET A 13 -2.16 16.20 -2.68
CA MET A 13 -1.49 15.98 -1.41
C MET A 13 -0.26 15.08 -1.58
N PHE A 14 -0.39 13.94 -2.27
CA PHE A 14 0.75 13.03 -2.50
C PHE A 14 1.83 13.67 -3.37
N ASN A 15 1.46 14.42 -4.41
CA ASN A 15 2.42 15.19 -5.21
C ASN A 15 3.21 16.19 -4.35
N ALA A 16 2.56 16.88 -3.42
CA ALA A 16 3.20 17.86 -2.54
C ALA A 16 4.17 17.23 -1.53
N VAL A 17 3.86 16.05 -0.99
CA VAL A 17 4.70 15.38 0.01
C VAL A 17 5.77 14.46 -0.59
N ALA A 18 5.67 14.14 -1.89
CA ALA A 18 6.54 13.18 -2.56
C ALA A 18 8.05 13.38 -2.27
N PRO A 19 8.63 14.61 -2.32
CA PRO A 19 10.07 14.79 -2.07
C PRO A 19 10.55 14.37 -0.68
N ARG A 20 9.63 14.30 0.30
CA ARG A 20 9.94 13.95 1.70
C ARG A 20 9.26 12.66 2.15
N TYR A 21 8.51 12.01 1.26
CA TYR A 21 7.64 10.87 1.58
C TYR A 21 8.40 9.71 2.22
N ASP A 22 9.49 9.27 1.61
CA ASP A 22 10.28 8.15 2.13
C ASP A 22 10.93 8.47 3.48
N PHE A 23 11.45 9.69 3.63
CA PHE A 23 12.04 10.13 4.89
C PHE A 23 10.99 10.16 6.01
N LEU A 24 9.80 10.69 5.71
CA LEU A 24 8.71 10.78 6.68
C LEU A 24 8.18 9.40 7.07
N ASN A 25 7.95 8.52 6.11
CA ASN A 25 7.53 7.14 6.40
C ASN A 25 8.54 6.44 7.31
N ARG A 26 9.83 6.59 7.04
CA ARG A 26 10.90 6.01 7.83
C ARG A 26 10.97 6.57 9.24
N LEU A 27 10.88 7.89 9.36
CA LEU A 27 10.88 8.57 10.66
C LEU A 27 9.67 8.17 11.50
N LEU A 28 8.47 8.23 10.91
CA LEU A 28 7.20 8.00 11.61
C LEU A 28 6.97 6.52 11.94
N SER A 29 7.55 5.60 11.17
CA SER A 29 7.53 4.17 11.48
C SER A 29 8.70 3.70 12.33
N ALA A 30 9.60 4.61 12.75
CA ALA A 30 10.89 4.27 13.36
C ALA A 30 11.66 3.20 12.55
N GLY A 31 11.54 3.23 11.20
CA GLY A 31 12.17 2.29 10.28
C GLY A 31 11.48 0.93 10.13
N TYR A 32 10.39 0.68 10.89
CA TYR A 32 9.65 -0.59 10.77
C TYR A 32 8.95 -0.76 9.41
N ASP A 33 8.73 0.30 8.65
CA ASP A 33 8.17 0.26 7.30
C ASP A 33 8.90 -0.69 6.36
N ARG A 34 10.23 -0.76 6.44
CA ARG A 34 11.05 -1.71 5.68
C ARG A 34 10.77 -3.16 6.07
N ARG A 35 10.68 -3.42 7.38
CA ARG A 35 10.40 -4.76 7.89
C ARG A 35 8.99 -5.22 7.46
N TRP A 36 8.01 -4.32 7.52
CA TRP A 36 6.64 -4.64 7.10
C TRP A 36 6.57 -4.97 5.60
N ARG A 37 7.25 -4.19 4.74
CA ARG A 37 7.33 -4.48 3.30
C ARG A 37 8.02 -5.81 3.02
N LYS A 38 9.12 -6.08 3.72
CA LYS A 38 9.81 -7.38 3.64
C LYS A 38 8.89 -8.54 4.02
N LEU A 39 8.09 -8.39 5.08
CA LEU A 39 7.12 -9.39 5.49
C LEU A 39 6.01 -9.55 4.44
N ALA A 40 5.52 -8.45 3.84
CA ALA A 40 4.51 -8.52 2.78
C ALA A 40 5.02 -9.28 1.55
N VAL A 41 6.23 -9.00 1.09
CA VAL A 41 6.83 -9.73 -0.04
C VAL A 41 7.08 -11.22 0.28
N ASN A 42 7.33 -11.57 1.55
CA ASN A 42 7.50 -12.96 1.99
C ASN A 42 6.20 -13.77 1.99
N GLU A 43 5.03 -13.14 1.86
CA GLU A 43 3.77 -13.89 1.76
C GLU A 43 3.57 -14.58 0.42
N PHE A 44 4.22 -14.11 -0.64
CA PHE A 44 4.19 -14.83 -1.90
C PHE A 44 4.94 -16.15 -1.78
N GLU A 45 4.31 -17.24 -2.22
CA GLU A 45 4.90 -18.59 -2.20
C GLU A 45 6.25 -18.62 -2.92
N SER A 46 6.34 -17.94 -4.08
CA SER A 46 7.58 -17.76 -4.82
C SER A 46 7.50 -16.50 -5.67
N VAL A 47 8.60 -15.78 -5.78
CA VAL A 47 8.73 -14.65 -6.73
C VAL A 47 9.51 -15.04 -8.00
N ALA A 48 10.19 -16.17 -7.98
CA ALA A 48 11.06 -16.62 -9.07
C ALA A 48 10.35 -16.72 -10.41
N SER A 49 10.87 -16.05 -11.42
CA SER A 49 10.36 -16.07 -12.80
C SER A 49 8.90 -15.65 -12.98
N LYS A 50 8.28 -15.08 -11.95
CA LYS A 50 6.90 -14.59 -11.94
C LYS A 50 6.82 -13.11 -12.31
N THR A 51 5.63 -12.66 -12.71
CA THR A 51 5.33 -11.25 -13.03
C THR A 51 4.40 -10.68 -11.98
N PHE A 52 4.77 -9.53 -11.40
CA PHE A 52 4.06 -8.89 -10.31
C PHE A 52 3.56 -7.49 -10.66
N LEU A 53 2.46 -7.10 -10.02
CA LEU A 53 1.94 -5.74 -10.03
C LEU A 53 1.99 -5.16 -8.62
N ASP A 54 2.59 -3.98 -8.50
CA ASP A 54 2.57 -3.15 -7.28
C ASP A 54 1.59 -1.99 -7.50
N VAL A 55 0.43 -2.04 -6.84
CA VAL A 55 -0.66 -1.05 -6.99
C VAL A 55 -0.53 0.03 -5.93
N ALA A 56 -0.63 1.29 -6.35
CA ALA A 56 -0.26 2.46 -5.55
C ALA A 56 1.21 2.35 -5.09
N THR A 57 2.09 2.11 -6.06
CA THR A 57 3.52 1.82 -5.84
C THR A 57 4.27 2.96 -5.17
N GLY A 58 3.75 4.19 -5.24
CA GLY A 58 4.41 5.38 -4.71
C GLY A 58 5.80 5.56 -5.28
N THR A 59 6.79 5.60 -4.41
CA THR A 59 8.22 5.69 -4.78
C THR A 59 8.88 4.33 -5.04
N ALA A 60 8.09 3.27 -5.28
CA ALA A 60 8.49 1.92 -5.67
C ALA A 60 9.21 1.10 -4.57
N ASP A 61 9.03 1.39 -3.30
CA ASP A 61 9.72 0.68 -2.21
C ASP A 61 9.35 -0.82 -2.13
N ILE A 62 8.09 -1.21 -2.41
CA ILE A 62 7.66 -2.63 -2.49
C ILE A 62 8.27 -3.30 -3.72
N ALA A 63 8.19 -2.64 -4.88
CA ALA A 63 8.77 -3.17 -6.11
C ALA A 63 10.29 -3.42 -5.96
N LEU A 64 11.02 -2.51 -5.29
CA LEU A 64 12.44 -2.66 -4.98
C LEU A 64 12.71 -3.81 -4.00
N GLU A 65 11.91 -3.94 -2.93
CA GLU A 65 12.04 -5.07 -2.00
C GLU A 65 11.81 -6.40 -2.71
N MET A 66 10.84 -6.46 -3.64
CA MET A 66 10.55 -7.66 -4.43
C MET A 66 11.68 -7.97 -5.41
N ALA A 67 12.24 -6.96 -6.09
CA ALA A 67 13.34 -7.13 -7.03
C ALA A 67 14.64 -7.58 -6.35
N SER A 68 14.80 -7.31 -5.05
CA SER A 68 15.98 -7.73 -4.26
C SER A 68 15.99 -9.24 -3.93
N ARG A 69 14.91 -9.96 -4.21
CA ARG A 69 14.80 -11.41 -3.92
C ARG A 69 15.66 -12.24 -4.85
N GLN A 70 16.10 -13.41 -4.33
CA GLN A 70 16.84 -14.41 -5.10
C GLN A 70 16.15 -15.75 -4.99
N PRO A 71 15.80 -16.40 -6.11
CA PRO A 71 15.87 -15.88 -7.49
C PRO A 71 14.89 -14.74 -7.73
N ALA A 72 15.28 -13.81 -8.60
CA ALA A 72 14.52 -12.60 -8.86
C ALA A 72 13.23 -12.88 -9.66
N PRO A 73 12.20 -12.02 -9.56
CA PRO A 73 11.03 -12.07 -10.42
C PRO A 73 11.40 -11.76 -11.88
N HIS A 74 10.59 -12.29 -12.82
CA HIS A 74 10.75 -12.01 -14.24
C HIS A 74 10.53 -10.52 -14.53
N LYS A 75 9.47 -9.94 -13.99
CA LYS A 75 9.08 -8.54 -14.21
C LYS A 75 8.23 -8.01 -13.08
N ILE A 76 8.42 -6.76 -12.75
CA ILE A 76 7.56 -6.01 -11.83
C ILE A 76 7.03 -4.77 -12.55
N ILE A 77 5.71 -4.55 -12.47
CA ILE A 77 5.07 -3.31 -12.92
C ILE A 77 4.55 -2.62 -11.67
N GLY A 78 4.86 -1.33 -11.51
CA GLY A 78 4.28 -0.47 -10.48
C GLY A 78 3.32 0.52 -11.13
N ILE A 79 2.14 0.71 -10.56
CA ILE A 79 1.21 1.78 -10.98
C ILE A 79 0.97 2.73 -9.84
N ASP A 80 0.89 4.01 -10.16
CA ASP A 80 0.47 5.07 -9.22
C ASP A 80 -0.22 6.20 -9.99
N PHE A 81 -1.16 6.86 -9.33
CA PHE A 81 -1.86 8.01 -9.90
C PHE A 81 -1.09 9.33 -9.70
N SER A 82 -0.08 9.35 -8.82
CA SER A 82 0.78 10.49 -8.54
C SER A 82 2.00 10.50 -9.46
N GLN A 83 2.04 11.44 -10.39
CA GLN A 83 3.18 11.61 -11.28
C GLN A 83 4.48 11.90 -10.52
N SER A 84 4.42 12.73 -9.48
CA SER A 84 5.60 13.08 -8.67
C SER A 84 6.17 11.87 -7.92
N MET A 85 5.33 10.93 -7.48
CA MET A 85 5.77 9.67 -6.87
C MET A 85 6.49 8.80 -7.90
N LEU A 86 5.91 8.64 -9.09
CA LEU A 86 6.50 7.86 -10.18
C LEU A 86 7.85 8.42 -10.63
N GLU A 87 8.01 9.74 -10.71
CA GLU A 87 9.29 10.38 -11.06
C GLU A 87 10.39 10.07 -10.05
N LEU A 88 10.06 10.06 -8.74
CA LEU A 88 10.99 9.66 -7.69
C LEU A 88 11.28 8.16 -7.73
N GLY A 89 10.25 7.34 -7.94
CA GLY A 89 10.38 5.91 -8.09
C GLY A 89 11.29 5.53 -9.27
N ASN A 90 11.09 6.16 -10.44
CA ASN A 90 11.91 5.91 -11.63
C ASN A 90 13.40 6.16 -11.41
N LYS A 91 13.76 7.16 -10.59
CA LYS A 91 15.16 7.39 -10.20
C LYS A 91 15.73 6.25 -9.37
N LYS A 92 14.90 5.59 -8.54
CA LYS A 92 15.33 4.49 -7.68
C LYS A 92 15.44 3.15 -8.41
N VAL A 93 14.55 2.89 -9.37
CA VAL A 93 14.45 1.58 -10.04
C VAL A 93 15.34 1.45 -11.28
N SER A 94 16.14 2.47 -11.58
CA SER A 94 17.05 2.46 -12.75
C SER A 94 17.94 1.22 -12.75
N GLY A 95 18.01 0.52 -13.87
CA GLY A 95 18.80 -0.71 -14.04
C GLY A 95 18.15 -1.98 -13.47
N GLN A 96 16.92 -1.91 -13.00
CA GLN A 96 16.18 -3.05 -12.47
C GLN A 96 15.05 -3.50 -13.40
N ASN A 97 14.55 -4.72 -13.19
CA ASN A 97 13.44 -5.30 -13.96
C ASN A 97 12.06 -4.78 -13.50
N ILE A 98 12.01 -3.48 -13.24
CA ILE A 98 10.84 -2.74 -12.73
C ILE A 98 10.43 -1.69 -13.75
N LYS A 99 9.14 -1.64 -14.09
CA LYS A 99 8.56 -0.59 -14.93
C LYS A 99 7.47 0.14 -14.16
N LEU A 100 7.59 1.45 -14.03
CA LEU A 100 6.57 2.28 -13.40
C LEU A 100 5.72 2.97 -14.47
N ILE A 101 4.40 2.96 -14.31
CA ILE A 101 3.45 3.57 -15.24
C ILE A 101 2.36 4.33 -14.47
N PRO A 102 1.81 5.43 -15.03
CA PRO A 102 0.67 6.11 -14.44
C PRO A 102 -0.58 5.23 -14.54
N GLY A 103 -1.39 5.21 -13.48
CA GLY A 103 -2.65 4.47 -13.46
C GLY A 103 -3.35 4.58 -12.11
N SER A 104 -4.67 4.44 -12.12
CA SER A 104 -5.50 4.33 -10.94
C SER A 104 -5.75 2.87 -10.58
N ALA A 105 -5.90 2.59 -9.30
CA ALA A 105 -6.27 1.26 -8.83
C ALA A 105 -7.68 0.84 -9.29
N GLU A 106 -8.59 1.80 -9.41
CA GLU A 106 -9.98 1.58 -9.83
C GLU A 106 -10.16 1.37 -11.34
N ASN A 107 -9.08 1.63 -12.12
CA ASN A 107 -9.04 1.40 -13.58
C ASN A 107 -7.60 1.10 -14.00
N ILE A 108 -7.15 -0.12 -13.73
CA ILE A 108 -5.78 -0.57 -14.00
C ILE A 108 -5.57 -0.67 -15.53
N PRO A 109 -4.65 0.13 -16.13
CA PRO A 109 -4.47 0.21 -17.58
C PRO A 109 -3.68 -0.99 -18.16
N LEU A 110 -4.02 -2.19 -17.70
CA LEU A 110 -3.34 -3.44 -18.04
C LEU A 110 -4.35 -4.54 -18.35
N LYS A 111 -3.93 -5.52 -19.15
CA LYS A 111 -4.78 -6.64 -19.58
C LYS A 111 -5.13 -7.56 -18.41
N ASP A 112 -6.23 -8.30 -18.59
CA ASP A 112 -6.67 -9.34 -17.66
C ASP A 112 -5.65 -10.48 -17.59
N LYS A 113 -5.57 -11.11 -16.43
CA LYS A 113 -4.91 -12.41 -16.21
C LYS A 113 -3.44 -12.45 -16.66
N ILE A 114 -2.67 -11.39 -16.39
CA ILE A 114 -1.25 -11.32 -16.78
C ILE A 114 -0.28 -11.39 -15.60
N PHE A 115 -0.76 -11.20 -14.34
CA PHE A 115 0.10 -11.20 -13.16
C PHE A 115 -0.05 -12.48 -12.35
N ASP A 116 1.07 -12.98 -11.87
CA ASP A 116 1.13 -14.10 -10.93
C ASP A 116 0.84 -13.65 -9.50
N GLY A 117 1.15 -12.39 -9.17
CA GLY A 117 0.85 -11.77 -7.89
C GLY A 117 0.59 -10.27 -8.01
N VAL A 118 -0.27 -9.76 -7.13
CA VAL A 118 -0.56 -8.33 -6.96
C VAL A 118 -0.29 -7.95 -5.51
N VAL A 119 0.40 -6.85 -5.30
CA VAL A 119 0.65 -6.29 -3.98
C VAL A 119 0.21 -4.83 -3.92
N THR A 120 -0.22 -4.40 -2.76
CA THR A 120 -0.41 -2.99 -2.43
C THR A 120 -0.02 -2.75 -0.98
N ALA A 121 0.74 -1.70 -0.72
CA ALA A 121 1.17 -1.35 0.64
C ALA A 121 0.82 0.09 0.98
N PHE A 122 -0.01 0.27 2.01
CA PHE A 122 -0.46 1.56 2.50
C PHE A 122 -1.22 2.40 1.46
N GLY A 123 -1.80 1.74 0.44
CA GLY A 123 -2.47 2.34 -0.70
C GLY A 123 -4.00 2.31 -0.61
N VAL A 124 -4.58 1.18 -0.22
CA VAL A 124 -6.02 0.89 -0.39
C VAL A 124 -6.91 1.90 0.33
N ARG A 125 -6.54 2.38 1.50
CA ARG A 125 -7.30 3.39 2.26
C ARG A 125 -7.43 4.74 1.52
N ASN A 126 -6.63 4.95 0.46
CA ASN A 126 -6.61 6.16 -0.35
C ASN A 126 -7.39 6.01 -1.67
N PHE A 127 -7.90 4.81 -1.97
CA PHE A 127 -8.71 4.58 -3.15
C PHE A 127 -10.04 5.32 -3.02
N SER A 128 -10.54 5.86 -4.11
CA SER A 128 -11.86 6.50 -4.15
C SER A 128 -12.97 5.46 -3.98
N ASP A 129 -12.76 4.28 -4.55
CA ASP A 129 -13.60 3.08 -4.44
C ASP A 129 -12.69 1.87 -4.21
N ALA A 130 -12.57 1.46 -2.94
CA ALA A 130 -11.70 0.34 -2.56
C ALA A 130 -12.18 -0.99 -3.15
N GLU A 131 -13.50 -1.20 -3.22
CA GLU A 131 -14.05 -2.44 -3.79
C GLU A 131 -13.75 -2.53 -5.29
N GLN A 132 -13.92 -1.42 -6.02
CA GLN A 132 -13.57 -1.38 -7.45
C GLN A 132 -12.07 -1.61 -7.65
N GLY A 133 -11.21 -1.02 -6.82
CA GLY A 133 -9.77 -1.26 -6.87
C GLY A 133 -9.42 -2.73 -6.64
N LEU A 134 -10.06 -3.38 -5.66
CA LEU A 134 -9.86 -4.80 -5.39
C LEU A 134 -10.38 -5.69 -6.55
N ARG A 135 -11.52 -5.35 -7.17
CA ARG A 135 -12.03 -6.04 -8.38
C ARG A 135 -11.05 -5.92 -9.56
N GLU A 136 -10.44 -4.76 -9.76
CA GLU A 136 -9.43 -4.56 -10.79
C GLU A 136 -8.15 -5.37 -10.51
N MET A 137 -7.69 -5.41 -9.26
CA MET A 137 -6.57 -6.26 -8.85
C MET A 137 -6.88 -7.74 -9.11
N HIS A 138 -8.12 -8.18 -8.80
CA HIS A 138 -8.57 -9.53 -9.10
C HIS A 138 -8.62 -9.78 -10.61
N ARG A 139 -9.10 -8.83 -11.43
CA ARG A 139 -9.18 -8.96 -12.90
C ARG A 139 -7.82 -9.24 -13.52
N VAL A 140 -6.80 -8.47 -13.13
CA VAL A 140 -5.46 -8.57 -13.74
C VAL A 140 -4.65 -9.78 -13.28
N LEU A 141 -5.03 -10.43 -12.17
CA LEU A 141 -4.42 -11.67 -11.70
C LEU A 141 -4.75 -12.86 -12.60
N LYS A 142 -3.77 -13.71 -12.84
CA LYS A 142 -3.96 -15.04 -13.41
C LYS A 142 -4.81 -15.92 -12.47
N PRO A 143 -5.44 -16.99 -12.97
CA PRO A 143 -5.94 -18.08 -12.11
C PRO A 143 -4.85 -18.53 -11.14
N LYS A 144 -5.21 -18.77 -9.88
CA LYS A 144 -4.30 -19.09 -8.75
C LYS A 144 -3.31 -17.98 -8.39
N GLY A 145 -3.45 -16.77 -8.96
CA GLY A 145 -2.63 -15.61 -8.60
C GLY A 145 -2.90 -15.15 -7.16
N GLU A 146 -1.87 -14.61 -6.56
CA GLU A 146 -1.84 -14.21 -5.15
C GLU A 146 -2.06 -12.71 -5.00
N ILE A 147 -2.87 -12.29 -4.00
CA ILE A 147 -2.95 -10.89 -3.56
C ILE A 147 -2.32 -10.75 -2.18
N VAL A 148 -1.55 -9.68 -2.00
CA VAL A 148 -1.01 -9.27 -0.70
C VAL A 148 -1.36 -7.80 -0.46
N VAL A 149 -2.02 -7.51 0.66
CA VAL A 149 -2.36 -6.14 1.07
C VAL A 149 -1.74 -5.85 2.43
N LEU A 150 -0.94 -4.80 2.49
CA LEU A 150 -0.35 -4.30 3.73
C LEU A 150 -0.97 -2.93 4.05
N GLU A 151 -1.65 -2.82 5.21
CA GLU A 151 -2.33 -1.54 5.53
C GLU A 151 -2.25 -1.22 7.03
N PHE A 152 -2.30 0.09 7.33
CA PHE A 152 -2.35 0.54 8.71
C PHE A 152 -3.63 0.12 9.41
N SER A 153 -3.49 -0.21 10.69
CA SER A 153 -4.59 -0.53 11.58
C SER A 153 -4.34 0.08 12.97
N PHE A 154 -5.24 -0.15 13.90
CA PHE A 154 -5.05 0.26 15.28
C PHE A 154 -4.85 -0.96 16.20
N PRO A 155 -3.95 -0.86 17.19
CA PRO A 155 -3.84 -1.87 18.24
C PRO A 155 -5.20 -2.16 18.89
N GLN A 156 -5.46 -3.45 19.17
CA GLN A 156 -6.69 -3.85 19.86
C GLN A 156 -6.54 -3.79 21.39
N ASN A 157 -5.32 -3.79 21.92
CA ASN A 157 -5.04 -3.63 23.34
C ASN A 157 -5.29 -2.19 23.77
N GLY A 158 -6.15 -1.98 24.78
CA GLY A 158 -6.60 -0.66 25.20
C GLY A 158 -5.49 0.32 25.57
N LEU A 159 -4.45 -0.11 26.27
CA LEU A 159 -3.31 0.74 26.62
C LEU A 159 -2.47 1.11 25.39
N LEU A 160 -2.15 0.13 24.55
CA LEU A 160 -1.40 0.37 23.30
C LEU A 160 -2.21 1.20 22.33
N GLN A 161 -3.51 0.99 22.26
CA GLN A 161 -4.43 1.80 21.45
C GLN A 161 -4.43 3.26 21.91
N TRP A 162 -4.48 3.51 23.21
CA TRP A 162 -4.42 4.85 23.76
C TRP A 162 -3.09 5.54 23.47
N LEU A 163 -1.95 4.87 23.68
CA LEU A 163 -0.61 5.38 23.37
C LEU A 163 -0.45 5.69 21.88
N TYR A 164 -0.93 4.79 21.01
CA TYR A 164 -0.86 4.96 19.58
C TYR A 164 -1.75 6.10 19.08
N ARG A 165 -2.97 6.22 19.64
CA ARG A 165 -3.85 7.37 19.40
C ARG A 165 -3.20 8.68 19.80
N PHE A 166 -2.65 8.73 21.01
CA PHE A 166 -1.94 9.92 21.49
C PHE A 166 -0.79 10.32 20.55
N TYR A 167 0.01 9.35 20.11
CA TYR A 167 1.06 9.56 19.11
C TYR A 167 0.50 10.12 17.80
N PHE A 168 -0.55 9.49 17.26
CA PHE A 168 -1.16 9.87 15.98
C PHE A 168 -1.87 11.23 16.01
N GLU A 169 -2.50 11.58 17.12
CA GLU A 169 -3.30 12.80 17.24
C GLU A 169 -2.44 14.02 17.66
N ASN A 170 -1.36 13.81 18.40
CA ASN A 170 -0.57 14.90 18.99
C ASN A 170 0.85 14.98 18.43
N ILE A 171 1.57 13.87 18.32
CA ILE A 171 3.00 13.88 17.93
C ILE A 171 3.14 13.97 16.40
N LEU A 172 2.42 13.15 15.69
CA LEU A 172 2.49 13.06 14.23
C LEU A 172 2.14 14.38 13.51
N PRO A 173 1.06 15.12 13.87
CA PRO A 173 0.77 16.42 13.29
C PRO A 173 1.83 17.49 13.62
N LEU A 174 2.44 17.41 14.80
CA LEU A 174 3.47 18.37 15.23
C LEU A 174 4.76 18.18 14.42
N THR A 175 5.25 16.93 14.30
CA THR A 175 6.42 16.60 13.48
C THR A 175 6.20 16.94 12.00
N GLY A 176 4.98 16.71 11.52
CA GLY A 176 4.60 17.05 10.16
C GLY A 176 4.62 18.53 9.86
N ARG A 177 4.17 19.39 10.78
CA ARG A 177 4.24 20.85 10.64
C ARG A 177 5.68 21.36 10.53
N ILE A 178 6.57 20.80 11.34
CA ILE A 178 7.99 21.21 11.39
C ILE A 178 8.72 20.83 10.10
N ILE A 179 8.43 19.64 9.54
CA ILE A 179 9.22 19.06 8.46
C ILE A 179 8.68 19.45 7.07
N SER A 180 7.36 19.52 6.87
CA SER A 180 6.79 19.67 5.51
C SER A 180 6.15 21.03 5.23
N GLY A 181 5.81 21.82 6.26
CA GLY A 181 5.06 23.07 6.09
C GLY A 181 3.58 22.90 5.67
N HIS A 182 3.12 21.68 5.35
CA HIS A 182 1.75 21.37 4.89
C HIS A 182 0.90 20.74 5.99
N LYS A 183 -0.04 21.52 6.54
CA LYS A 183 -0.94 21.09 7.64
C LYS A 183 -1.89 19.93 7.27
N ILE A 184 -2.25 19.78 6.01
CA ILE A 184 -3.33 18.90 5.54
C ILE A 184 -2.92 17.43 5.54
N SER A 185 -1.70 17.10 5.14
CA SER A 185 -1.23 15.71 4.96
C SER A 185 -1.18 14.91 6.27
N TYR A 186 -0.95 15.57 7.40
CA TYR A 186 -0.74 14.89 8.70
C TYR A 186 -2.02 14.68 9.51
N SER A 187 -3.08 15.45 9.23
CA SER A 187 -4.40 15.16 9.77
C SER A 187 -5.15 14.11 8.93
N TYR A 188 -4.76 13.96 7.66
CA TYR A 188 -5.34 12.97 6.76
C TYR A 188 -5.01 11.54 7.18
N LEU A 189 -3.75 11.25 7.51
CA LEU A 189 -3.32 9.89 7.85
C LEU A 189 -4.11 9.28 9.03
N PRO A 190 -4.22 9.93 10.20
CA PRO A 190 -5.05 9.41 11.30
C PRO A 190 -6.52 9.18 10.90
N ALA A 191 -7.10 10.13 10.17
CA ALA A 191 -8.49 10.04 9.74
C ALA A 191 -8.72 8.90 8.73
N SER A 192 -7.84 8.72 7.75
CA SER A 192 -7.94 7.65 6.76
C SER A 192 -7.79 6.26 7.41
N VAL A 193 -6.86 6.10 8.35
CA VAL A 193 -6.68 4.84 9.10
C VAL A 193 -7.87 4.55 10.01
N ALA A 194 -8.46 5.59 10.64
CA ALA A 194 -9.63 5.41 11.49
C ALA A 194 -10.87 4.91 10.74
N ASN A 195 -11.07 5.40 9.52
CA ASN A 195 -12.23 5.10 8.68
C ASN A 195 -12.05 3.86 7.80
N PHE A 196 -10.85 3.30 7.71
CA PHE A 196 -10.58 2.11 6.90
C PHE A 196 -11.13 0.84 7.57
N PRO A 197 -11.84 -0.06 6.84
CA PRO A 197 -12.30 -1.34 7.37
C PRO A 197 -11.11 -2.20 7.84
N LYS A 198 -11.30 -2.94 8.93
CA LYS A 198 -10.20 -3.62 9.63
C LYS A 198 -10.52 -5.09 9.89
N GLY A 199 -9.49 -5.90 9.90
CA GLY A 199 -9.59 -7.31 10.27
C GLY A 199 -10.64 -8.02 9.42
N ASN A 200 -11.69 -8.54 10.06
CA ASN A 200 -12.74 -9.29 9.37
C ASN A 200 -13.57 -8.45 8.37
N GLU A 201 -13.73 -7.16 8.59
CA GLU A 201 -14.45 -6.28 7.65
C GLU A 201 -13.70 -6.18 6.31
N PHE A 202 -12.39 -5.92 6.35
CA PHE A 202 -11.59 -5.86 5.13
C PHE A 202 -11.38 -7.24 4.51
N LYS A 203 -11.24 -8.30 5.32
CA LYS A 203 -11.26 -9.69 4.85
C LYS A 203 -12.50 -9.96 4.01
N LYS A 204 -13.69 -9.61 4.54
CA LYS A 204 -14.97 -9.78 3.84
C LYS A 204 -15.01 -8.99 2.52
N MET A 205 -14.48 -7.76 2.50
CA MET A 205 -14.37 -6.96 1.28
C MET A 205 -13.50 -7.64 0.21
N LEU A 206 -12.39 -8.27 0.60
CA LEU A 206 -11.57 -9.09 -0.31
C LEU A 206 -12.36 -10.29 -0.85
N GLU A 207 -13.09 -11.01 0.01
CA GLU A 207 -13.92 -12.16 -0.37
C GLU A 207 -15.03 -11.74 -1.35
N GLU A 208 -15.71 -10.63 -1.09
CA GLU A 208 -16.75 -10.04 -1.97
C GLU A 208 -16.17 -9.52 -3.30
N SER A 209 -14.88 -9.20 -3.33
CA SER A 209 -14.16 -8.83 -4.56
C SER A 209 -13.66 -10.04 -5.37
N GLY A 210 -13.98 -11.28 -4.94
CA GLY A 210 -13.71 -12.53 -5.66
C GLY A 210 -12.49 -13.29 -5.18
N PHE A 211 -11.81 -12.84 -4.13
CA PHE A 211 -10.68 -13.58 -3.55
C PHE A 211 -11.13 -14.70 -2.62
N HIS A 212 -10.37 -15.79 -2.57
CA HIS A 212 -10.61 -16.95 -1.74
C HIS A 212 -9.43 -17.24 -0.82
N ASN A 213 -9.64 -18.08 0.19
CA ASN A 213 -8.64 -18.41 1.21
C ASN A 213 -8.05 -17.14 1.87
N VAL A 214 -8.90 -16.13 2.03
CA VAL A 214 -8.47 -14.85 2.58
C VAL A 214 -8.12 -15.02 4.05
N SER A 215 -6.91 -14.61 4.39
CA SER A 215 -6.43 -14.57 5.77
C SER A 215 -5.78 -13.24 6.08
N TYR A 216 -5.62 -12.94 7.37
CA TYR A 216 -4.87 -11.77 7.79
C TYR A 216 -4.10 -12.02 9.08
N LYS A 217 -3.00 -11.29 9.25
CA LYS A 217 -2.23 -11.25 10.49
C LYS A 217 -1.88 -9.83 10.87
N GLN A 218 -1.93 -9.54 12.15
CA GLN A 218 -1.52 -8.26 12.69
C GLN A 218 -0.02 -8.25 12.95
N LEU A 219 0.63 -7.16 12.57
CA LEU A 219 2.06 -6.91 12.76
C LEU A 219 2.24 -5.78 13.78
N THR A 220 3.36 -5.82 14.51
CA THR A 220 3.76 -4.75 15.44
C THR A 220 2.59 -4.33 16.34
N PHE A 221 2.09 -5.30 17.13
CA PHE A 221 0.99 -5.10 18.08
C PHE A 221 -0.34 -4.59 17.46
N GLY A 222 -0.54 -4.79 16.17
CA GLY A 222 -1.75 -4.36 15.46
C GLY A 222 -1.68 -2.96 14.84
N ILE A 223 -0.49 -2.35 14.76
CA ILE A 223 -0.28 -1.08 14.04
C ILE A 223 -0.46 -1.25 12.54
N VAL A 224 -0.14 -2.43 12.03
CA VAL A 224 -0.26 -2.80 10.62
C VAL A 224 -0.91 -4.16 10.52
N THR A 225 -1.77 -4.35 9.53
CA THR A 225 -2.37 -5.64 9.20
C THR A 225 -1.95 -6.05 7.79
N LEU A 226 -1.57 -7.29 7.65
CA LEU A 226 -1.17 -7.93 6.41
C LEU A 226 -2.24 -8.94 6.03
N TYR A 227 -2.82 -8.77 4.85
CA TYR A 227 -3.87 -9.64 4.30
C TYR A 227 -3.33 -10.39 3.09
N THR A 228 -3.76 -11.63 2.93
CA THR A 228 -3.45 -12.48 1.78
C THR A 228 -4.71 -13.13 1.24
N GLY A 229 -4.73 -13.45 -0.03
CA GLY A 229 -5.82 -14.15 -0.68
C GLY A 229 -5.40 -14.71 -2.04
N LEU A 230 -6.22 -15.57 -2.60
CA LEU A 230 -5.98 -16.23 -3.88
C LEU A 230 -7.13 -15.94 -4.85
N LYS A 231 -6.80 -15.82 -6.13
CA LYS A 231 -7.79 -15.89 -7.21
C LYS A 231 -8.06 -17.34 -7.55
N ASN A 232 -9.33 -17.72 -7.64
CA ASN A 232 -9.70 -19.07 -8.09
C ASN A 232 -9.29 -19.35 -9.54
N VAL A 233 -9.41 -20.63 -9.92
CA VAL A 233 -9.16 -21.13 -11.29
C VAL A 233 -10.17 -20.58 -12.29
#